data_4799aa6da62f7e29c18c0f83e9896bc4
#
_entry.id   4799aa6da62f7e29c18c0f83e9896bc4
#
_cell.length_a   1.000
_cell.length_b   1.000
_cell.length_c   1.000
_cell.angle_alpha   90.00
_cell.angle_beta   90.00
_cell.angle_gamma   90.00
#
_symmetry.space_group_name_H-M   'P 1'
#
loop_
_entity.id
_entity.type
_entity.pdbx_description
1 polymer ?
#
loop_
_entity_poly.entity_id
_entity_poly.type
_entity_poly.pdbx_seq_one_letter_code
_entity_poly.pdbx_strand_id
1 'polypeptide(L)'
;MNTAYLMRHVSYGLHTIVKAWPHPVRPEAAPEVFCGRRDLQDTLLTTETLCRALDEWEKTGSYRSLPVLFSVSRKLYYAYVPSSEQDFLIGPVRFSSPVRMNRNSDNLRPSEEETAAAPECEFSDFTSHVLLVYNLQHTSFLSLDDLVTANCMDSSMEDTIMEDFSTLVFDRREQEQPHNPYDQELREFSSIEHGDVEMLRRSLQEDYTGKIGTLAKDEVRHMRNRGIVVITLASRAAIRGGVLPEVSFSMSDVFIQKLEEESDTAVLLNMMHQFEFKYAEMVADLNSQKAGRPRKDQNPRVDQCKDYIFKHLHEKIRIQDIADELYLNANYLSEIFRQHEGITITDFILREKVGLTKNLLSYSPYSYSEIAAYLGFSSQSHLGKVFKKHTGMTLKQYRDRFGVREF
;
A
#
# COMPACT_ATOMS: atom_id res chain seq x y z
N MET A 1 12.66 20.99 25.89
CA MET A 1 11.50 20.12 26.21
C MET A 1 11.69 19.55 27.62
N ASN A 2 10.63 19.33 28.41
CA ASN A 2 10.77 18.69 29.72
C ASN A 2 10.87 17.15 29.57
N THR A 3 12.11 16.65 29.47
CA THR A 3 12.40 15.22 29.24
C THR A 3 11.81 14.32 30.34
N ALA A 4 11.84 14.77 31.60
CA ALA A 4 11.25 14.02 32.72
C ALA A 4 9.72 13.82 32.55
N TYR A 5 9.02 14.84 32.02
CA TYR A 5 7.59 14.70 31.72
C TYR A 5 7.34 13.70 30.60
N LEU A 6 8.13 13.76 29.53
CA LEU A 6 8.03 12.81 28.42
C LEU A 6 8.26 11.37 28.89
N MET A 7 9.30 11.14 29.69
CA MET A 7 9.61 9.80 30.20
C MET A 7 8.51 9.25 31.12
N ARG A 8 7.93 10.10 31.96
CA ARG A 8 6.76 9.70 32.77
C ARG A 8 5.58 9.36 31.89
N HIS A 9 5.31 10.13 30.85
CA HIS A 9 4.20 9.87 29.91
C HIS A 9 4.37 8.50 29.23
N VAL A 10 5.56 8.21 28.72
CA VAL A 10 5.88 6.92 28.10
C VAL A 10 5.75 5.77 29.12
N SER A 11 6.30 5.94 30.31
CA SER A 11 6.21 4.93 31.39
C SER A 11 4.77 4.66 31.80
N TYR A 12 3.92 5.67 31.90
CA TYR A 12 2.49 5.50 32.21
C TYR A 12 1.72 4.89 31.04
N GLY A 13 1.99 5.32 29.79
CA GLY A 13 1.30 4.81 28.61
C GLY A 13 1.54 3.32 28.36
N LEU A 14 2.78 2.87 28.55
CA LEU A 14 3.18 1.47 28.39
C LEU A 14 3.14 0.66 29.69
N HIS A 15 2.82 1.27 30.83
CA HIS A 15 2.88 0.67 32.17
C HIS A 15 4.22 -0.01 32.50
N THR A 16 5.32 0.52 31.94
CA THR A 16 6.67 -0.06 32.06
C THR A 16 7.69 0.92 32.63
N ILE A 17 8.92 0.45 32.76
CA ILE A 17 10.04 1.24 33.25
C ILE A 17 10.67 1.99 32.08
N VAL A 18 11.04 3.25 32.31
CA VAL A 18 11.91 4.02 31.42
C VAL A 18 13.15 4.44 32.22
N LYS A 19 14.31 4.07 31.73
CA LYS A 19 15.61 4.46 32.31
C LYS A 19 16.27 5.50 31.37
N ALA A 20 16.88 6.52 31.95
CA ALA A 20 17.59 7.56 31.19
C ALA A 20 19.00 7.76 31.74
N TRP A 21 19.97 7.91 30.88
CA TRP A 21 21.38 8.20 31.19
C TRP A 21 21.87 9.40 30.40
N PRO A 22 22.89 10.15 30.90
CA PRO A 22 23.62 11.06 30.05
C PRO A 22 24.28 10.33 28.87
N HIS A 23 24.23 10.94 27.69
CA HIS A 23 24.88 10.34 26.50
C HIS A 23 26.41 10.60 26.51
N PRO A 24 27.24 9.64 26.14
CA PRO A 24 26.93 8.21 25.97
C PRO A 24 26.79 7.48 27.33
N VAL A 25 25.97 6.44 27.34
CA VAL A 25 25.85 5.58 28.54
C VAL A 25 27.22 5.02 28.94
N ARG A 26 27.52 5.08 30.27
CA ARG A 26 28.78 4.54 30.83
C ARG A 26 28.45 3.54 31.94
N PRO A 27 29.29 2.48 32.12
CA PRO A 27 29.00 1.42 33.08
C PRO A 27 28.79 1.90 34.52
N GLU A 28 29.50 2.95 34.93
CA GLU A 28 29.45 3.56 36.26
C GLU A 28 28.28 4.56 36.45
N ALA A 29 27.58 4.90 35.37
CA ALA A 29 26.51 5.89 35.43
C ALA A 29 25.22 5.29 36.00
N ALA A 30 24.65 5.95 37.01
CA ALA A 30 23.35 5.59 37.52
C ALA A 30 22.23 6.19 36.63
N PRO A 31 21.21 5.40 36.25
CA PRO A 31 20.08 5.92 35.47
C PRO A 31 19.13 6.75 36.34
N GLU A 32 18.51 7.72 35.74
CA GLU A 32 17.25 8.25 36.23
C GLU A 32 16.13 7.27 35.83
N VAL A 33 15.32 6.84 36.80
CA VAL A 33 14.32 5.79 36.57
C VAL A 33 12.91 6.36 36.73
N PHE A 34 12.09 6.18 35.71
CA PHE A 34 10.67 6.49 35.69
C PHE A 34 9.86 5.22 35.62
N CYS A 35 9.00 5.00 36.59
CA CYS A 35 8.14 3.82 36.64
C CYS A 35 6.72 4.20 37.10
N GLY A 36 5.75 3.95 36.24
CA GLY A 36 4.32 4.17 36.53
C GLY A 36 3.72 3.13 37.45
N ARG A 37 4.41 2.00 37.68
CA ARG A 37 3.98 0.88 38.53
C ARG A 37 4.95 0.65 39.68
N ARG A 38 4.43 0.58 40.92
CA ARG A 38 5.27 0.39 42.10
C ARG A 38 5.79 -1.04 42.28
N ASP A 39 5.14 -2.00 41.64
CA ASP A 39 5.40 -3.44 41.70
C ASP A 39 6.37 -3.93 40.62
N LEU A 40 6.72 -3.11 39.64
CA LEU A 40 7.61 -3.49 38.57
C LEU A 40 9.05 -3.10 38.89
N GLN A 41 9.94 -4.06 38.85
CA GLN A 41 11.38 -3.87 38.92
C GLN A 41 12.06 -4.56 37.75
N ASP A 42 13.05 -3.90 37.17
CA ASP A 42 13.88 -4.49 36.14
C ASP A 42 15.29 -4.71 36.68
N THR A 43 15.54 -5.96 37.03
CA THR A 43 16.85 -6.43 37.53
C THR A 43 17.72 -7.02 36.44
N LEU A 44 17.18 -7.27 35.25
CA LEU A 44 17.85 -7.93 34.15
C LEU A 44 18.80 -6.99 33.38
N LEU A 45 18.33 -5.80 33.07
CA LEU A 45 19.11 -4.81 32.32
C LEU A 45 19.69 -3.74 33.25
N THR A 46 20.83 -4.12 33.90
CA THR A 46 21.67 -3.15 34.58
C THR A 46 22.42 -2.27 33.57
N THR A 47 22.96 -1.14 34.03
CA THR A 47 23.78 -0.25 33.17
C THR A 47 24.96 -1.01 32.55
N GLU A 48 25.65 -1.85 33.33
CA GLU A 48 26.78 -2.66 32.85
C GLU A 48 26.36 -3.66 31.77
N THR A 49 25.22 -4.33 31.96
CA THR A 49 24.67 -5.29 30.99
C THR A 49 24.28 -4.60 29.67
N LEU A 50 23.67 -3.41 29.78
CA LEU A 50 23.31 -2.60 28.62
C LEU A 50 24.56 -2.15 27.85
N CYS A 51 25.59 -1.64 28.53
CA CYS A 51 26.84 -1.24 27.90
C CYS A 51 27.51 -2.40 27.14
N ARG A 52 27.55 -3.60 27.72
CA ARG A 52 28.07 -4.78 27.02
C ARG A 52 27.27 -5.11 25.75
N ALA A 53 25.95 -5.04 25.82
CA ALA A 53 25.09 -5.27 24.65
C ALA A 53 25.33 -4.21 23.56
N LEU A 54 25.44 -2.95 23.94
CA LEU A 54 25.73 -1.84 23.03
C LEU A 54 27.09 -2.01 22.35
N ASP A 55 28.15 -2.39 23.10
CA ASP A 55 29.48 -2.66 22.56
C ASP A 55 29.49 -3.83 21.56
N GLU A 56 28.69 -4.87 21.82
CA GLU A 56 28.54 -6.01 20.93
C GLU A 56 27.81 -5.63 19.64
N TRP A 57 26.75 -4.86 19.74
CA TRP A 57 26.00 -4.38 18.57
C TRP A 57 26.79 -3.36 17.73
N GLU A 58 27.68 -2.57 18.36
CA GLU A 58 28.58 -1.66 17.64
C GLU A 58 29.52 -2.40 16.70
N LYS A 59 30.03 -3.55 17.12
CA LYS A 59 30.90 -4.40 16.31
C LYS A 59 30.22 -4.99 15.08
N THR A 60 28.91 -5.16 15.14
CA THR A 60 28.09 -5.70 14.03
C THR A 60 27.57 -4.62 13.08
N GLY A 61 27.81 -3.32 13.36
CA GLY A 61 27.55 -2.16 12.49
C GLY A 61 26.11 -1.63 12.54
N SER A 62 25.96 -0.33 12.75
CA SER A 62 24.76 0.50 12.46
C SER A 62 23.71 0.80 13.54
N TYR A 63 24.06 0.83 14.85
CA TYR A 63 23.03 1.31 15.81
C TYR A 63 23.21 2.77 16.29
N ARG A 64 24.27 3.47 15.91
CA ARG A 64 24.64 4.79 16.49
C ARG A 64 23.63 5.92 16.30
N SER A 65 22.66 5.79 15.40
CA SER A 65 21.72 6.88 15.09
C SER A 65 20.24 6.51 15.15
N LEU A 66 19.89 5.22 15.24
CA LEU A 66 18.51 4.76 15.24
C LEU A 66 18.15 4.04 16.54
N PRO A 67 16.88 4.02 16.95
CA PRO A 67 16.46 3.20 18.06
C PRO A 67 16.73 1.71 17.79
N VAL A 68 17.16 1.02 18.82
CA VAL A 68 17.43 -0.42 18.79
C VAL A 68 16.35 -1.14 19.57
N LEU A 69 15.54 -1.93 18.87
CA LEU A 69 14.59 -2.86 19.48
C LEU A 69 15.29 -4.21 19.68
N PHE A 70 15.13 -4.81 20.85
CA PHE A 70 15.73 -6.11 21.14
C PHE A 70 14.89 -6.91 22.12
N SER A 71 15.10 -8.22 22.11
CA SER A 71 14.45 -9.14 23.06
C SER A 71 15.44 -9.76 24.03
N VAL A 72 14.94 -10.16 25.19
CA VAL A 72 15.65 -10.96 26.17
C VAL A 72 14.96 -12.31 26.27
N SER A 73 15.69 -13.38 25.91
CA SER A 73 15.19 -14.75 25.83
C SER A 73 13.89 -14.89 25.00
N ARG A 74 13.67 -14.00 24.03
CA ARG A 74 12.45 -13.94 23.19
C ARG A 74 11.14 -13.81 23.96
N LYS A 75 11.19 -13.36 25.22
CA LYS A 75 10.03 -13.23 26.12
C LYS A 75 9.77 -11.79 26.54
N LEU A 76 10.83 -11.04 26.76
CA LEU A 76 10.79 -9.64 27.17
C LEU A 76 11.39 -8.75 26.10
N TYR A 77 10.79 -7.61 25.86
CA TYR A 77 11.18 -6.68 24.81
C TYR A 77 11.55 -5.32 25.40
N TYR A 78 12.55 -4.70 24.77
CA TYR A 78 13.10 -3.42 25.15
C TYR A 78 13.40 -2.58 23.93
N ALA A 79 13.44 -1.27 24.13
CA ALA A 79 13.95 -0.33 23.15
C ALA A 79 15.04 0.56 23.77
N TYR A 80 16.19 0.59 23.15
CA TYR A 80 17.22 1.60 23.42
C TYR A 80 17.07 2.73 22.41
N VAL A 81 16.95 3.98 22.89
CA VAL A 81 16.76 5.16 22.06
C VAL A 81 17.93 6.11 22.32
N PRO A 82 18.90 6.21 21.40
CA PRO A 82 20.01 7.14 21.50
C PRO A 82 19.54 8.57 21.25
N SER A 83 20.17 9.55 21.90
CA SER A 83 20.02 10.97 21.56
C SER A 83 21.33 11.75 21.82
N SER A 84 21.37 13.02 21.48
CA SER A 84 22.57 13.83 21.66
C SER A 84 22.90 14.16 23.10
N GLU A 85 21.91 14.16 23.99
CA GLU A 85 22.08 14.57 25.39
C GLU A 85 21.83 13.42 26.36
N GLN A 86 20.85 12.59 26.11
CA GLN A 86 20.44 11.51 27.00
C GLN A 86 20.02 10.28 26.19
N ASP A 87 20.44 9.12 26.66
CA ASP A 87 20.03 7.83 26.10
C ASP A 87 18.92 7.21 26.95
N PHE A 88 17.99 6.55 26.29
CA PHE A 88 16.81 6.00 26.96
C PHE A 88 16.71 4.49 26.73
N LEU A 89 16.26 3.80 27.77
CA LEU A 89 15.85 2.39 27.70
C LEU A 89 14.40 2.30 28.14
N ILE A 90 13.54 1.78 27.26
CA ILE A 90 12.11 1.59 27.48
C ILE A 90 11.85 0.07 27.57
N GLY A 91 11.23 -0.39 28.60
CA GLY A 91 10.95 -1.80 28.87
C GLY A 91 11.28 -2.19 30.31
N PRO A 92 10.99 -3.45 30.72
CA PRO A 92 10.49 -4.58 29.92
C PRO A 92 9.01 -4.48 29.54
N VAL A 93 8.68 -5.01 28.36
CA VAL A 93 7.29 -5.27 27.94
C VAL A 93 7.16 -6.67 27.36
N ARG A 94 5.94 -7.20 27.32
CA ARG A 94 5.56 -8.38 26.53
C ARG A 94 4.64 -7.96 25.41
N PHE A 95 4.69 -8.65 24.28
CA PHE A 95 3.73 -8.42 23.20
C PHE A 95 2.63 -9.47 23.19
N SER A 96 1.41 -9.05 22.89
CA SER A 96 0.22 -9.91 22.73
C SER A 96 0.45 -10.97 21.62
N SER A 97 1.18 -10.59 20.58
CA SER A 97 1.67 -11.49 19.52
C SER A 97 3.20 -11.50 19.51
N PRO A 98 3.86 -12.67 19.44
CA PRO A 98 5.31 -12.73 19.42
C PRO A 98 5.89 -11.97 18.23
N VAL A 99 6.85 -11.08 18.49
CA VAL A 99 7.61 -10.34 17.47
C VAL A 99 9.06 -10.80 17.55
N ARG A 100 9.63 -11.18 16.42
CA ARG A 100 11.03 -11.57 16.34
C ARG A 100 11.89 -10.36 16.04
N MET A 101 12.90 -10.14 16.88
CA MET A 101 13.85 -9.05 16.75
C MET A 101 15.16 -9.57 16.21
N ASN A 102 15.84 -8.75 15.39
CA ASN A 102 17.21 -9.05 14.91
C ASN A 102 18.21 -9.22 16.05
N ARG A 103 17.91 -8.59 17.20
CA ARG A 103 18.78 -8.61 18.36
C ARG A 103 18.08 -9.31 19.52
N ASN A 104 18.73 -10.34 20.04
CA ASN A 104 18.25 -11.11 21.16
C ASN A 104 19.39 -11.39 22.14
N SER A 105 19.16 -11.08 23.42
CA SER A 105 20.13 -11.36 24.49
C SER A 105 19.81 -12.69 25.14
N ASP A 106 20.23 -13.80 24.50
CA ASP A 106 20.01 -15.17 25.01
C ASP A 106 20.79 -15.46 26.31
N ASN A 107 21.82 -14.66 26.60
CA ASN A 107 22.64 -14.79 27.81
C ASN A 107 21.89 -14.37 29.08
N LEU A 108 20.82 -13.59 28.95
CA LEU A 108 19.98 -13.14 30.04
C LEU A 108 18.74 -14.04 30.12
N ARG A 109 18.52 -14.61 31.31
CA ARG A 109 17.37 -15.51 31.52
C ARG A 109 16.42 -14.89 32.56
N PRO A 110 15.31 -14.28 32.10
CA PRO A 110 14.30 -13.77 33.00
C PRO A 110 13.66 -14.94 33.80
N SER A 111 13.38 -14.71 35.06
CA SER A 111 12.57 -15.63 35.85
C SER A 111 11.11 -15.62 35.36
N GLU A 112 10.34 -16.63 35.77
CA GLU A 112 8.90 -16.66 35.46
C GLU A 112 8.16 -15.48 36.08
N GLU A 113 8.57 -15.08 37.30
CA GLU A 113 7.99 -13.94 38.02
C GLU A 113 8.28 -12.62 37.29
N GLU A 114 9.52 -12.38 36.83
CA GLU A 114 9.90 -11.20 36.07
C GLU A 114 9.16 -11.14 34.70
N THR A 115 9.01 -12.29 34.06
CA THR A 115 8.28 -12.38 32.79
C THR A 115 6.78 -12.09 33.01
N ALA A 116 6.18 -12.63 34.07
CA ALA A 116 4.76 -12.41 34.39
C ALA A 116 4.47 -10.97 34.86
N ALA A 117 5.43 -10.33 35.55
CA ALA A 117 5.28 -8.95 36.04
C ALA A 117 5.36 -7.92 34.90
N ALA A 118 6.05 -8.24 33.78
CA ALA A 118 6.18 -7.33 32.67
C ALA A 118 4.81 -7.05 32.01
N PRO A 119 4.49 -5.78 31.76
CA PRO A 119 3.22 -5.41 31.14
C PRO A 119 3.11 -5.96 29.72
N GLU A 120 1.89 -6.29 29.34
CA GLU A 120 1.55 -6.70 27.97
C GLU A 120 1.02 -5.51 27.19
N CYS A 121 1.49 -5.32 25.96
CA CYS A 121 1.02 -4.27 25.06
C CYS A 121 1.07 -4.75 23.60
N GLU A 122 0.41 -4.02 22.72
CA GLU A 122 0.55 -4.22 21.29
C GLU A 122 1.91 -3.69 20.80
N PHE A 123 2.48 -4.35 19.78
CA PHE A 123 3.74 -3.90 19.18
C PHE A 123 3.63 -2.50 18.60
N SER A 124 2.49 -2.16 18.03
CA SER A 124 2.18 -0.82 17.48
C SER A 124 2.23 0.27 18.56
N ASP A 125 1.71 0.00 19.75
CA ASP A 125 1.73 0.94 20.86
C ASP A 125 3.15 1.17 21.37
N PHE A 126 3.91 0.08 21.52
CA PHE A 126 5.32 0.16 21.92
C PHE A 126 6.15 0.98 20.92
N THR A 127 6.06 0.66 19.64
CA THR A 127 6.82 1.37 18.59
C THR A 127 6.41 2.83 18.46
N SER A 128 5.13 3.15 18.65
CA SER A 128 4.65 4.54 18.65
C SER A 128 5.28 5.37 19.77
N HIS A 129 5.45 4.82 20.97
CA HIS A 129 6.11 5.48 22.08
C HIS A 129 7.64 5.62 21.85
N VAL A 130 8.27 4.62 21.25
CA VAL A 130 9.69 4.68 20.86
C VAL A 130 9.91 5.79 19.83
N LEU A 131 9.08 5.86 18.80
CA LEU A 131 9.11 6.91 17.78
C LEU A 131 8.84 8.29 18.36
N LEU A 132 7.91 8.40 19.31
CA LEU A 132 7.65 9.65 20.03
C LEU A 132 8.92 10.17 20.73
N VAL A 133 9.61 9.30 21.47
CA VAL A 133 10.85 9.66 22.15
C VAL A 133 11.92 10.08 21.15
N TYR A 134 12.14 9.28 20.11
CA TYR A 134 13.17 9.56 19.10
C TYR A 134 12.89 10.85 18.34
N ASN A 135 11.70 10.99 17.76
CA ASN A 135 11.35 12.13 16.91
C ASN A 135 11.27 13.47 17.66
N LEU A 136 11.08 13.45 18.98
CA LEU A 136 11.14 14.65 19.81
C LEU A 136 12.58 15.06 20.19
N GLN A 137 13.55 14.13 20.08
CA GLN A 137 14.96 14.38 20.42
C GLN A 137 15.85 14.64 19.20
N HIS A 138 15.35 14.32 17.99
CA HIS A 138 16.10 14.42 16.74
C HIS A 138 15.44 15.40 15.77
N THR A 139 16.23 15.98 14.88
CA THR A 139 15.75 16.84 13.81
C THR A 139 15.28 16.07 12.58
N SER A 140 15.76 14.84 12.38
CA SER A 140 15.34 13.94 11.33
C SER A 140 14.15 13.10 11.82
N PHE A 141 13.08 13.08 11.02
CA PHE A 141 11.90 12.26 11.31
C PHE A 141 12.16 10.78 10.95
N LEU A 142 11.86 9.88 11.87
CA LEU A 142 11.90 8.43 11.67
C LEU A 142 10.47 7.90 11.56
N SER A 143 10.16 7.17 10.49
CA SER A 143 8.86 6.52 10.29
C SER A 143 8.79 5.16 11.00
N LEU A 144 7.58 4.60 11.13
CA LEU A 144 7.38 3.25 11.65
C LEU A 144 8.06 2.21 10.75
N ASP A 145 7.95 2.38 9.44
CA ASP A 145 8.53 1.48 8.45
C ASP A 145 10.06 1.42 8.57
N ASP A 146 10.72 2.58 8.71
CA ASP A 146 12.16 2.65 8.93
C ASP A 146 12.58 1.95 10.25
N LEU A 147 11.82 2.17 11.34
CA LEU A 147 12.10 1.56 12.64
C LEU A 147 11.97 0.04 12.58
N VAL A 148 10.89 -0.46 11.98
CA VAL A 148 10.61 -1.90 11.85
C VAL A 148 11.63 -2.56 10.94
N THR A 149 11.89 -1.97 9.77
CA THR A 149 12.90 -2.48 8.82
C THR A 149 14.28 -2.61 9.44
N ALA A 150 14.68 -1.63 10.28
CA ALA A 150 15.99 -1.67 10.96
C ALA A 150 16.09 -2.71 12.08
N ASN A 151 14.96 -3.16 12.66
CA ASN A 151 14.96 -3.94 13.89
C ASN A 151 14.26 -5.31 13.84
N CYS A 152 13.34 -5.54 12.91
CA CYS A 152 12.46 -6.71 12.92
C CYS A 152 12.61 -7.62 11.69
N MET A 153 13.69 -7.49 10.93
CA MET A 153 14.00 -8.41 9.84
C MET A 153 14.83 -9.58 10.37
N ASP A 154 14.18 -10.61 10.85
CA ASP A 154 14.85 -11.87 11.21
C ASP A 154 14.54 -12.94 10.16
N SER A 155 15.57 -13.62 9.68
CA SER A 155 15.50 -14.78 8.77
C SER A 155 14.66 -15.95 9.30
N SER A 156 14.38 -15.97 10.59
CA SER A 156 13.55 -17.01 11.23
C SER A 156 12.06 -16.98 10.83
N MET A 157 11.55 -15.87 10.30
CA MET A 157 10.23 -15.84 9.67
C MET A 157 10.26 -16.63 8.35
N GLU A 158 11.38 -16.57 7.64
CA GLU A 158 11.64 -17.33 6.43
C GLU A 158 11.63 -18.86 6.73
N ASP A 159 12.27 -19.29 7.82
CA ASP A 159 12.27 -20.69 8.25
C ASP A 159 10.86 -21.19 8.56
N THR A 160 10.05 -20.43 9.27
CA THR A 160 8.66 -20.79 9.58
C THR A 160 7.80 -20.85 8.32
N ILE A 161 7.95 -19.88 7.41
CA ILE A 161 7.24 -19.89 6.12
C ILE A 161 7.67 -21.09 5.29
N MET A 162 8.95 -21.45 5.29
CA MET A 162 9.46 -22.59 4.53
C MET A 162 9.02 -23.92 5.14
N GLU A 163 8.88 -24.03 6.45
CA GLU A 163 8.30 -25.20 7.12
C GLU A 163 6.82 -25.38 6.78
N ASP A 164 6.04 -24.31 6.90
CA ASP A 164 4.61 -24.30 6.52
C ASP A 164 4.44 -24.59 5.03
N PHE A 165 5.28 -24.01 4.18
CA PHE A 165 5.30 -24.26 2.74
C PHE A 165 5.59 -25.74 2.43
N SER A 166 6.59 -26.31 3.07
CA SER A 166 6.97 -27.71 2.86
C SER A 166 5.85 -28.65 3.28
N THR A 167 5.22 -28.38 4.42
CA THR A 167 4.06 -29.14 4.91
C THR A 167 2.88 -29.02 3.94
N LEU A 168 2.56 -27.81 3.49
CA LEU A 168 1.47 -27.58 2.54
C LEU A 168 1.70 -28.29 1.20
N VAL A 169 2.93 -28.27 0.67
CA VAL A 169 3.29 -28.95 -0.58
C VAL A 169 3.18 -30.47 -0.43
N PHE A 170 3.61 -31.00 0.72
CA PHE A 170 3.50 -32.44 1.02
C PHE A 170 2.03 -32.88 1.09
N ASP A 171 1.21 -32.19 1.90
CA ASP A 171 -0.21 -32.49 2.08
C ASP A 171 -0.98 -32.44 0.76
N ARG A 172 -0.69 -31.49 -0.10
CA ARG A 172 -1.32 -31.38 -1.42
C ARG A 172 -0.95 -32.53 -2.36
N ARG A 173 0.30 -32.99 -2.32
CA ARG A 173 0.74 -34.17 -3.11
C ARG A 173 0.06 -35.44 -2.63
N GLU A 174 -0.02 -35.65 -1.32
CA GLU A 174 -0.71 -36.78 -0.71
C GLU A 174 -2.21 -36.81 -1.04
N GLN A 175 -2.86 -35.64 -1.12
CA GLN A 175 -4.28 -35.51 -1.39
C GLN A 175 -4.61 -35.42 -2.89
N GLU A 176 -3.63 -35.48 -3.77
CA GLU A 176 -3.79 -35.31 -5.24
C GLU A 176 -4.58 -34.03 -5.60
N GLN A 177 -4.34 -32.92 -4.89
CA GLN A 177 -5.03 -31.65 -5.08
C GLN A 177 -4.09 -30.55 -5.63
N PRO A 178 -3.73 -30.60 -6.93
CA PRO A 178 -2.92 -29.56 -7.53
C PRO A 178 -3.69 -28.24 -7.61
N HIS A 179 -2.98 -27.14 -7.74
CA HIS A 179 -3.56 -25.87 -8.14
C HIS A 179 -4.12 -25.94 -9.56
N ASN A 180 -5.01 -24.99 -9.91
CA ASN A 180 -5.40 -24.79 -11.29
C ASN A 180 -4.15 -24.58 -12.17
N PRO A 181 -4.18 -25.06 -13.43
CA PRO A 181 -3.05 -24.87 -14.34
C PRO A 181 -2.77 -23.38 -14.57
N TYR A 182 -1.49 -22.99 -14.56
CA TYR A 182 -1.08 -21.60 -14.76
C TYR A 182 -1.50 -21.02 -16.13
N ASP A 183 -1.63 -21.85 -17.14
CA ASP A 183 -2.11 -21.45 -18.47
C ASP A 183 -3.59 -21.02 -18.48
N GLN A 184 -4.41 -21.42 -17.49
CA GLN A 184 -5.73 -20.86 -17.27
C GLN A 184 -5.64 -19.38 -16.90
N GLU A 185 -4.85 -19.08 -15.89
CA GLU A 185 -4.62 -17.71 -15.45
C GLU A 185 -4.10 -16.83 -16.60
N LEU A 186 -3.18 -17.38 -17.40
CA LEU A 186 -2.69 -16.69 -18.58
C LEU A 186 -3.80 -16.41 -19.61
N ARG A 187 -4.71 -17.35 -19.88
CA ARG A 187 -5.84 -17.13 -20.79
C ARG A 187 -6.80 -16.07 -20.27
N GLU A 188 -7.15 -16.14 -18.99
CA GLU A 188 -8.05 -15.22 -18.32
C GLU A 188 -7.52 -13.77 -18.41
N PHE A 189 -6.33 -13.50 -17.90
CA PHE A 189 -5.79 -12.14 -17.89
C PHE A 189 -5.28 -11.67 -19.27
N SER A 190 -4.85 -12.57 -20.15
CA SER A 190 -4.55 -12.20 -21.54
C SER A 190 -5.80 -11.76 -22.29
N SER A 191 -6.97 -12.36 -22.02
CA SER A 191 -8.23 -11.92 -22.61
C SER A 191 -8.58 -10.47 -22.22
N ILE A 192 -8.34 -10.10 -20.96
CA ILE A 192 -8.50 -8.72 -20.47
C ILE A 192 -7.50 -7.78 -21.17
N GLU A 193 -6.23 -8.17 -21.26
CA GLU A 193 -5.19 -7.38 -21.91
C GLU A 193 -5.51 -7.08 -23.39
N HIS A 194 -6.15 -8.02 -24.08
CA HIS A 194 -6.53 -7.85 -25.49
C HIS A 194 -7.94 -7.27 -25.67
N GLY A 195 -8.72 -7.14 -24.60
CA GLY A 195 -10.12 -6.70 -24.65
C GLY A 195 -11.04 -7.74 -25.30
N ASP A 196 -10.69 -9.02 -25.21
CA ASP A 196 -11.48 -10.13 -25.75
C ASP A 196 -12.48 -10.62 -24.67
N VAL A 197 -13.64 -9.94 -24.62
CA VAL A 197 -14.72 -10.22 -23.66
C VAL A 197 -15.27 -11.64 -23.81
N GLU A 198 -15.30 -12.17 -25.06
CA GLU A 198 -15.82 -13.51 -25.31
C GLU A 198 -14.83 -14.60 -24.86
N MET A 199 -13.53 -14.38 -25.08
CA MET A 199 -12.47 -15.27 -24.56
C MET A 199 -12.46 -15.28 -23.04
N LEU A 200 -12.64 -14.11 -22.40
CA LEU A 200 -12.76 -14.01 -20.95
C LEU A 200 -13.94 -14.85 -20.43
N ARG A 201 -15.11 -14.72 -21.09
CA ARG A 201 -16.32 -15.50 -20.74
C ARG A 201 -16.07 -16.99 -20.80
N ARG A 202 -15.39 -17.46 -21.85
CA ARG A 202 -15.03 -18.88 -22.00
C ARG A 202 -14.06 -19.33 -20.92
N SER A 203 -13.03 -18.55 -20.66
CA SER A 203 -12.03 -18.86 -19.63
C SER A 203 -12.66 -19.00 -18.23
N LEU A 204 -13.59 -18.13 -17.88
CA LEU A 204 -14.30 -18.20 -16.59
C LEU A 204 -15.29 -19.37 -16.48
N GLN A 205 -15.68 -19.99 -17.61
CA GLN A 205 -16.56 -21.16 -17.66
C GLN A 205 -15.83 -22.49 -17.78
N GLU A 206 -14.49 -22.45 -17.99
CA GLU A 206 -13.69 -23.66 -18.07
C GLU A 206 -13.73 -24.44 -16.75
N ASP A 207 -13.94 -25.75 -16.83
CA ASP A 207 -13.93 -26.63 -15.67
C ASP A 207 -12.52 -27.20 -15.47
N TYR A 208 -11.94 -26.98 -14.29
CA TYR A 208 -10.60 -27.43 -13.96
C TYR A 208 -10.61 -28.45 -12.84
N THR A 209 -9.73 -29.44 -12.95
CA THR A 209 -9.54 -30.45 -11.91
C THR A 209 -8.75 -29.93 -10.70
N GLY A 210 -8.11 -28.78 -10.84
CA GLY A 210 -7.33 -28.14 -9.77
C GLY A 210 -8.21 -27.44 -8.74
N LYS A 211 -7.61 -27.08 -7.61
CA LYS A 211 -8.25 -26.30 -6.55
C LYS A 211 -7.57 -24.95 -6.37
N ILE A 212 -8.38 -23.94 -6.09
CA ILE A 212 -7.90 -22.65 -5.67
C ILE A 212 -7.32 -22.77 -4.26
N GLY A 213 -6.18 -22.14 -4.00
CA GLY A 213 -5.54 -22.15 -2.70
C GLY A 213 -6.42 -21.52 -1.61
N THR A 214 -6.37 -22.07 -0.40
CA THR A 214 -7.06 -21.49 0.76
C THR A 214 -6.28 -20.29 1.28
N LEU A 215 -6.85 -19.08 1.18
CA LEU A 215 -6.21 -17.83 1.56
C LEU A 215 -6.61 -17.34 2.96
N ALA A 216 -7.64 -17.91 3.55
CA ALA A 216 -8.07 -17.67 4.93
C ALA A 216 -8.91 -18.85 5.42
N LYS A 217 -9.01 -19.02 6.76
CA LYS A 217 -9.88 -20.04 7.38
C LYS A 217 -11.36 -19.65 7.31
N ASP A 218 -11.66 -18.37 7.44
CA ASP A 218 -12.99 -17.81 7.26
C ASP A 218 -13.33 -17.73 5.76
N GLU A 219 -14.51 -18.20 5.37
CA GLU A 219 -14.91 -18.33 3.97
C GLU A 219 -15.11 -16.96 3.30
N VAL A 220 -15.73 -16.00 4.00
CA VAL A 220 -15.92 -14.63 3.48
C VAL A 220 -14.56 -13.96 3.30
N ARG A 221 -13.67 -14.08 4.30
CA ARG A 221 -12.30 -13.54 4.21
C ARG A 221 -11.50 -14.21 3.11
N HIS A 222 -11.65 -15.52 2.90
CA HIS A 222 -11.07 -16.24 1.79
C HIS A 222 -11.51 -15.64 0.44
N MET A 223 -12.82 -15.43 0.26
CA MET A 223 -13.37 -14.86 -0.98
C MET A 223 -12.93 -13.40 -1.19
N ARG A 224 -12.85 -12.59 -0.14
CA ARG A 224 -12.33 -11.22 -0.24
C ARG A 224 -10.85 -11.21 -0.65
N ASN A 225 -10.01 -12.01 0.00
CA ASN A 225 -8.59 -12.14 -0.37
C ASN A 225 -8.42 -12.59 -1.83
N ARG A 226 -9.22 -13.56 -2.28
CA ARG A 226 -9.25 -13.99 -3.68
C ARG A 226 -9.64 -12.85 -4.62
N GLY A 227 -10.67 -12.08 -4.26
CA GLY A 227 -11.10 -10.92 -5.03
C GLY A 227 -10.00 -9.87 -5.18
N ILE A 228 -9.27 -9.56 -4.11
CA ILE A 228 -8.14 -8.62 -4.13
C ILE A 228 -7.06 -9.09 -5.11
N VAL A 229 -6.72 -10.39 -5.11
CA VAL A 229 -5.72 -10.97 -6.04
C VAL A 229 -6.20 -10.86 -7.48
N VAL A 230 -7.42 -11.31 -7.78
CA VAL A 230 -8.00 -11.28 -9.13
C VAL A 230 -8.04 -9.85 -9.68
N ILE A 231 -8.54 -8.90 -8.89
CA ILE A 231 -8.63 -7.51 -9.30
C ILE A 231 -7.26 -6.90 -9.56
N THR A 232 -6.28 -7.21 -8.73
CA THR A 232 -4.92 -6.73 -8.91
C THR A 232 -4.34 -7.21 -10.25
N LEU A 233 -4.51 -8.49 -10.56
CA LEU A 233 -4.04 -9.07 -11.83
C LEU A 233 -4.81 -8.51 -13.04
N ALA A 234 -6.14 -8.40 -12.95
CA ALA A 234 -6.99 -7.81 -13.97
C ALA A 234 -6.63 -6.34 -14.25
N SER A 235 -6.40 -5.56 -13.20
CA SER A 235 -5.94 -4.17 -13.29
C SER A 235 -4.62 -4.06 -14.06
N ARG A 236 -3.65 -4.92 -13.76
CA ARG A 236 -2.36 -4.93 -14.47
C ARG A 236 -2.48 -5.39 -15.92
N ALA A 237 -3.35 -6.35 -16.20
CA ALA A 237 -3.68 -6.78 -17.57
C ALA A 237 -4.32 -5.63 -18.37
N ALA A 238 -5.28 -4.91 -17.78
CA ALA A 238 -5.92 -3.77 -18.42
C ALA A 238 -4.93 -2.63 -18.72
N ILE A 239 -3.98 -2.35 -17.81
CA ILE A 239 -2.91 -1.37 -18.05
C ILE A 239 -2.05 -1.79 -19.25
N ARG A 240 -1.64 -3.07 -19.33
CA ARG A 240 -0.93 -3.58 -20.52
C ARG A 240 -1.78 -3.48 -21.79
N GLY A 241 -3.09 -3.60 -21.67
CA GLY A 241 -4.06 -3.38 -22.74
C GLY A 241 -4.22 -1.90 -23.15
N GLY A 242 -3.65 -0.96 -22.38
CA GLY A 242 -3.62 0.47 -22.69
C GLY A 242 -4.57 1.32 -21.83
N VAL A 243 -5.19 0.78 -20.80
CA VAL A 243 -5.91 1.58 -19.78
C VAL A 243 -4.88 2.41 -19.01
N LEU A 244 -5.20 3.67 -18.74
CA LEU A 244 -4.31 4.53 -17.95
C LEU A 244 -4.11 3.97 -16.53
N PRO A 245 -2.87 3.91 -16.04
CA PRO A 245 -2.58 3.34 -14.72
C PRO A 245 -3.42 3.94 -13.59
N GLU A 246 -3.56 5.26 -13.54
CA GLU A 246 -4.34 5.95 -12.50
C GLU A 246 -5.83 5.58 -12.54
N VAL A 247 -6.41 5.45 -13.73
CA VAL A 247 -7.80 4.98 -13.90
C VAL A 247 -7.95 3.57 -13.36
N SER A 248 -7.02 2.69 -13.73
CA SER A 248 -7.05 1.29 -13.33
C SER A 248 -6.86 1.12 -11.82
N PHE A 249 -5.94 1.88 -11.21
CA PHE A 249 -5.70 1.84 -9.77
C PHE A 249 -6.90 2.38 -8.99
N SER A 250 -7.43 3.56 -9.36
CA SER A 250 -8.62 4.14 -8.71
C SER A 250 -9.82 3.21 -8.77
N MET A 251 -10.01 2.50 -9.90
CA MET A 251 -11.07 1.49 -10.00
C MET A 251 -10.82 0.30 -9.08
N SER A 252 -9.57 -0.18 -8.97
CA SER A 252 -9.22 -1.25 -8.04
C SER A 252 -9.50 -0.84 -6.59
N ASP A 253 -9.15 0.39 -6.20
CA ASP A 253 -9.37 0.90 -4.85
C ASP A 253 -10.86 0.89 -4.48
N VAL A 254 -11.71 1.46 -5.34
CA VAL A 254 -13.16 1.47 -5.14
C VAL A 254 -13.72 0.05 -5.02
N PHE A 255 -13.23 -0.85 -5.87
CA PHE A 255 -13.75 -2.20 -5.90
C PHE A 255 -13.33 -3.02 -4.68
N ILE A 256 -12.07 -2.88 -4.23
CA ILE A 256 -11.58 -3.53 -3.01
C ILE A 256 -12.38 -3.04 -1.79
N GLN A 257 -12.68 -1.73 -1.71
CA GLN A 257 -13.54 -1.19 -0.65
C GLN A 257 -14.93 -1.81 -0.69
N LYS A 258 -15.52 -2.01 -1.87
CA LYS A 258 -16.82 -2.67 -2.00
C LYS A 258 -16.78 -4.16 -1.63
N LEU A 259 -15.70 -4.87 -1.92
CA LEU A 259 -15.50 -6.24 -1.43
C LEU A 259 -15.48 -6.33 0.09
N GLU A 260 -14.89 -5.34 0.78
CA GLU A 260 -14.85 -5.33 2.25
C GLU A 260 -16.24 -5.07 2.89
N GLU A 261 -17.16 -4.41 2.17
CA GLU A 261 -18.52 -4.17 2.64
C GLU A 261 -19.43 -5.41 2.48
N GLU A 262 -19.12 -6.32 1.54
CA GLU A 262 -19.97 -7.47 1.20
C GLU A 262 -19.60 -8.71 2.03
N SER A 263 -20.60 -9.49 2.43
CA SER A 263 -20.44 -10.71 3.23
C SER A 263 -21.02 -11.98 2.60
N ASP A 264 -21.75 -11.85 1.50
CA ASP A 264 -22.26 -13.00 0.75
C ASP A 264 -21.23 -13.48 -0.26
N THR A 265 -20.78 -14.73 -0.13
CA THR A 265 -19.73 -15.32 -0.98
C THR A 265 -20.14 -15.43 -2.45
N ALA A 266 -21.42 -15.65 -2.75
CA ALA A 266 -21.91 -15.70 -4.13
C ALA A 266 -21.94 -14.29 -4.76
N VAL A 267 -22.29 -13.27 -3.98
CA VAL A 267 -22.25 -11.87 -4.41
C VAL A 267 -20.80 -11.46 -4.65
N LEU A 268 -19.87 -11.79 -3.73
CA LEU A 268 -18.43 -11.55 -3.88
C LEU A 268 -17.89 -12.17 -5.17
N LEU A 269 -18.24 -13.42 -5.48
CA LEU A 269 -17.82 -14.07 -6.73
C LEU A 269 -18.36 -13.34 -7.97
N ASN A 270 -19.64 -12.98 -7.96
CA ASN A 270 -20.23 -12.23 -9.06
C ASN A 270 -19.57 -10.86 -9.25
N MET A 271 -19.27 -10.15 -8.16
CA MET A 271 -18.56 -8.88 -8.22
C MET A 271 -17.19 -9.03 -8.89
N MET A 272 -16.41 -10.06 -8.54
CA MET A 272 -15.11 -10.32 -9.19
C MET A 272 -15.27 -10.45 -10.70
N HIS A 273 -16.16 -11.30 -11.17
CA HIS A 273 -16.40 -11.50 -12.61
C HIS A 273 -16.86 -10.22 -13.31
N GLN A 274 -17.78 -9.46 -12.71
CA GLN A 274 -18.23 -8.18 -13.28
C GLN A 274 -17.06 -7.20 -13.47
N PHE A 275 -16.11 -7.23 -12.57
CA PHE A 275 -14.96 -6.34 -12.63
C PHE A 275 -13.95 -6.74 -13.70
N GLU A 276 -13.71 -8.03 -13.84
CA GLU A 276 -12.90 -8.57 -14.94
C GLU A 276 -13.52 -8.20 -16.30
N PHE A 277 -14.83 -8.39 -16.45
CA PHE A 277 -15.54 -7.96 -17.66
C PHE A 277 -15.41 -6.46 -17.88
N LYS A 278 -15.52 -5.65 -16.81
CA LYS A 278 -15.38 -4.20 -16.94
C LYS A 278 -14.03 -3.78 -17.46
N TYR A 279 -12.95 -4.39 -16.97
CA TYR A 279 -11.62 -4.14 -17.50
C TYR A 279 -11.45 -4.60 -18.95
N ALA A 280 -11.95 -5.78 -19.30
CA ALA A 280 -11.93 -6.28 -20.68
C ALA A 280 -12.69 -5.34 -21.64
N GLU A 281 -13.88 -4.85 -21.24
CA GLU A 281 -14.65 -3.87 -22.01
C GLU A 281 -13.91 -2.56 -22.20
N MET A 282 -13.25 -2.03 -21.15
CA MET A 282 -12.46 -0.81 -21.27
C MET A 282 -11.34 -0.96 -22.30
N VAL A 283 -10.66 -2.10 -22.30
CA VAL A 283 -9.61 -2.38 -23.29
C VAL A 283 -10.22 -2.57 -24.69
N ALA A 284 -11.34 -3.26 -24.81
CA ALA A 284 -12.07 -3.42 -26.09
C ALA A 284 -12.47 -2.05 -26.69
N ASP A 285 -12.98 -1.15 -25.85
CA ASP A 285 -13.34 0.21 -26.27
C ASP A 285 -12.13 1.00 -26.76
N LEU A 286 -11.00 0.90 -26.06
CA LEU A 286 -9.74 1.52 -26.50
C LEU A 286 -9.26 0.94 -27.82
N ASN A 287 -9.35 -0.37 -28.01
CA ASN A 287 -8.96 -1.04 -29.24
C ASN A 287 -9.87 -0.68 -30.42
N SER A 288 -11.19 -0.56 -30.19
CA SER A 288 -12.15 -0.14 -31.21
C SER A 288 -11.88 1.29 -31.70
N GLN A 289 -11.49 2.19 -30.80
CA GLN A 289 -11.09 3.56 -31.14
C GLN A 289 -9.75 3.62 -31.90
N LYS A 290 -8.91 2.59 -31.76
CA LYS A 290 -7.62 2.43 -32.46
C LYS A 290 -7.72 1.55 -33.71
N ALA A 291 -8.91 1.05 -34.06
CA ALA A 291 -9.11 0.15 -35.20
C ALA A 291 -8.61 0.80 -36.51
N GLY A 292 -7.60 0.19 -37.10
CA GLY A 292 -6.91 0.70 -38.31
C GLY A 292 -5.47 1.19 -38.08
N ARG A 293 -4.92 1.09 -36.85
CA ARG A 293 -3.52 1.47 -36.56
C ARG A 293 -2.72 0.27 -36.06
N PRO A 294 -1.52 -0.01 -36.62
CA PRO A 294 -0.64 -1.04 -36.07
C PRO A 294 -0.22 -0.66 -34.62
N ARG A 295 -0.16 -1.64 -33.72
CA ARG A 295 0.49 -1.47 -32.41
C ARG A 295 1.95 -1.03 -32.66
N LYS A 296 2.25 0.24 -32.43
CA LYS A 296 3.63 0.72 -32.35
C LYS A 296 4.16 0.46 -30.95
N ASP A 297 5.43 0.15 -30.86
CA ASP A 297 6.14 -0.05 -29.59
C ASP A 297 5.82 1.06 -28.60
N GLN A 298 5.62 0.68 -27.32
CA GLN A 298 5.37 1.62 -26.24
C GLN A 298 6.52 2.63 -26.16
N ASN A 299 6.19 3.91 -26.14
CA ASN A 299 7.18 4.96 -25.96
C ASN A 299 7.06 5.55 -24.56
N PRO A 300 8.06 5.33 -23.66
CA PRO A 300 7.99 5.79 -22.29
C PRO A 300 7.72 7.29 -22.13
N ARG A 301 8.15 8.11 -23.10
CA ARG A 301 7.90 9.57 -23.09
C ARG A 301 6.44 9.91 -23.35
N VAL A 302 5.79 9.14 -24.21
CA VAL A 302 4.34 9.29 -24.50
C VAL A 302 3.54 8.85 -23.29
N ASP A 303 3.93 7.76 -22.62
CA ASP A 303 3.26 7.27 -21.42
C ASP A 303 3.43 8.27 -20.26
N GLN A 304 4.62 8.81 -20.02
CA GLN A 304 4.85 9.88 -19.05
C GLN A 304 3.99 11.14 -19.35
N CYS A 305 3.85 11.51 -20.64
CA CYS A 305 2.98 12.61 -21.04
C CYS A 305 1.51 12.34 -20.69
N LYS A 306 1.02 11.13 -20.92
CA LYS A 306 -0.34 10.73 -20.55
C LYS A 306 -0.54 10.76 -19.04
N ASP A 307 0.40 10.26 -18.26
CA ASP A 307 0.36 10.27 -16.80
C ASP A 307 0.29 11.70 -16.25
N TYR A 308 1.10 12.61 -16.81
CA TYR A 308 1.02 14.04 -16.48
C TYR A 308 -0.36 14.61 -16.78
N ILE A 309 -0.87 14.38 -18.00
CA ILE A 309 -2.19 14.87 -18.41
C ILE A 309 -3.27 14.37 -17.44
N PHE A 310 -3.23 13.08 -17.08
CA PHE A 310 -4.24 12.51 -16.21
C PHE A 310 -4.22 13.14 -14.81
N LYS A 311 -3.04 13.33 -14.22
CA LYS A 311 -2.88 13.99 -12.90
C LYS A 311 -3.42 15.43 -12.87
N HIS A 312 -3.38 16.12 -14.01
CA HIS A 312 -3.75 17.54 -14.12
C HIS A 312 -5.05 17.79 -14.89
N LEU A 313 -5.91 16.75 -15.11
CA LEU A 313 -7.16 16.91 -15.86
C LEU A 313 -8.14 17.94 -15.26
N HIS A 314 -8.04 18.21 -13.97
CA HIS A 314 -8.82 19.24 -13.28
C HIS A 314 -8.29 20.66 -13.47
N GLU A 315 -7.17 20.83 -14.18
CA GLU A 315 -6.53 22.11 -14.40
C GLU A 315 -6.50 22.51 -15.89
N LYS A 316 -6.01 23.73 -16.16
CA LYS A 316 -5.69 24.15 -17.52
C LYS A 316 -4.31 23.64 -17.90
N ILE A 317 -4.23 22.56 -18.66
CA ILE A 317 -2.98 21.96 -19.10
C ILE A 317 -2.44 22.71 -20.34
N ARG A 318 -1.16 23.07 -20.32
CA ARG A 318 -0.43 23.60 -21.47
C ARG A 318 0.64 22.59 -21.91
N ILE A 319 0.86 22.47 -23.20
CA ILE A 319 1.88 21.54 -23.74
C ILE A 319 3.28 21.91 -23.23
N GLN A 320 3.54 23.21 -23.01
CA GLN A 320 4.81 23.68 -22.46
C GLN A 320 5.02 23.15 -21.04
N ASP A 321 4.00 23.18 -20.16
CA ASP A 321 4.08 22.71 -18.79
C ASP A 321 4.45 21.21 -18.75
N ILE A 322 3.86 20.41 -19.65
CA ILE A 322 4.21 18.98 -19.81
C ILE A 322 5.66 18.81 -20.27
N ALA A 323 6.07 19.61 -21.25
CA ALA A 323 7.41 19.51 -21.81
C ALA A 323 8.48 19.89 -20.79
N ASP A 324 8.24 20.93 -20.01
CA ASP A 324 9.14 21.39 -18.94
C ASP A 324 9.29 20.33 -17.85
N GLU A 325 8.19 19.72 -17.39
CA GLU A 325 8.19 18.64 -16.39
C GLU A 325 8.95 17.39 -16.88
N LEU A 326 8.81 17.07 -18.17
CA LEU A 326 9.48 15.90 -18.75
C LEU A 326 10.91 16.19 -19.27
N TYR A 327 11.38 17.42 -19.09
CA TYR A 327 12.67 17.88 -19.63
C TYR A 327 12.79 17.67 -21.14
N LEU A 328 11.70 17.95 -21.90
CA LEU A 328 11.62 17.79 -23.34
C LEU A 328 11.30 19.12 -24.04
N ASN A 329 11.62 19.18 -25.33
CA ASN A 329 11.13 20.26 -26.16
C ASN A 329 9.64 20.04 -26.52
N ALA A 330 8.80 21.08 -26.42
CA ALA A 330 7.36 21.00 -26.66
C ALA A 330 7.00 20.54 -28.09
N ASN A 331 7.78 20.95 -29.09
CA ASN A 331 7.57 20.52 -30.48
C ASN A 331 7.91 19.05 -30.67
N TYR A 332 9.03 18.60 -30.08
CA TYR A 332 9.42 17.20 -30.10
C TYR A 332 8.37 16.33 -29.40
N LEU A 333 7.92 16.73 -28.20
CA LEU A 333 6.87 16.03 -27.46
C LEU A 333 5.58 15.93 -28.30
N SER A 334 5.16 17.02 -28.92
CA SER A 334 3.95 17.05 -29.77
C SER A 334 4.06 16.10 -30.96
N GLU A 335 5.24 16.04 -31.56
CA GLU A 335 5.50 15.19 -32.72
C GLU A 335 5.50 13.71 -32.37
N ILE A 336 6.26 13.30 -31.35
CA ILE A 336 6.30 11.89 -30.90
C ILE A 336 4.93 11.43 -30.40
N PHE A 337 4.20 12.29 -29.67
CA PHE A 337 2.86 11.96 -29.21
C PHE A 337 1.91 11.72 -30.35
N ARG A 338 1.92 12.63 -31.37
CA ARG A 338 1.09 12.48 -32.60
C ARG A 338 1.47 11.24 -33.39
N GLN A 339 2.76 10.92 -33.49
CA GLN A 339 3.22 9.72 -34.21
C GLN A 339 2.75 8.43 -33.52
N HIS A 340 2.71 8.39 -32.19
CA HIS A 340 2.29 7.21 -31.42
C HIS A 340 0.78 7.12 -31.24
N GLU A 341 0.13 8.22 -30.81
CA GLU A 341 -1.31 8.23 -30.52
C GLU A 341 -2.17 8.58 -31.74
N GLY A 342 -1.56 9.16 -32.78
CA GLY A 342 -2.22 9.58 -34.00
C GLY A 342 -3.19 10.74 -33.86
N ILE A 343 -3.25 11.35 -32.67
CA ILE A 343 -3.99 12.56 -32.33
C ILE A 343 -3.06 13.56 -31.67
N THR A 344 -3.45 14.83 -31.64
CA THR A 344 -2.66 15.83 -30.91
C THR A 344 -2.81 15.69 -29.42
N ILE A 345 -1.82 16.17 -28.63
CA ILE A 345 -1.90 16.24 -27.17
C ILE A 345 -3.16 16.99 -26.74
N THR A 346 -3.50 18.10 -27.43
CA THR A 346 -4.71 18.87 -27.09
C THR A 346 -5.99 18.07 -27.32
N ASP A 347 -6.10 17.32 -28.40
CA ASP A 347 -7.26 16.47 -28.66
C ASP A 347 -7.34 15.33 -27.65
N PHE A 348 -6.20 14.79 -27.24
CA PHE A 348 -6.14 13.78 -26.17
C PHE A 348 -6.66 14.35 -24.86
N ILE A 349 -6.17 15.51 -24.41
CA ILE A 349 -6.64 16.20 -23.18
C ILE A 349 -8.16 16.42 -23.23
N LEU A 350 -8.68 16.93 -24.34
CA LEU A 350 -10.12 17.17 -24.50
C LEU A 350 -10.93 15.88 -24.48
N ARG A 351 -10.43 14.82 -25.07
CA ARG A 351 -11.07 13.50 -25.05
C ARG A 351 -11.19 12.96 -23.62
N GLU A 352 -10.10 13.01 -22.84
CA GLU A 352 -10.08 12.54 -21.44
C GLU A 352 -11.01 13.39 -20.57
N LYS A 353 -11.01 14.72 -20.72
CA LYS A 353 -11.96 15.61 -20.05
C LYS A 353 -13.43 15.30 -20.39
N VAL A 354 -13.72 14.96 -21.64
CA VAL A 354 -15.06 14.53 -22.06
C VAL A 354 -15.44 13.19 -21.44
N GLY A 355 -14.48 12.25 -21.31
CA GLY A 355 -14.67 10.99 -20.59
C GLY A 355 -15.09 11.21 -19.13
N LEU A 356 -14.35 12.04 -18.39
CA LEU A 356 -14.71 12.43 -17.02
C LEU A 356 -16.06 13.17 -16.96
N THR A 357 -16.34 14.05 -17.94
CA THR A 357 -17.64 14.73 -18.01
C THR A 357 -18.80 13.74 -18.13
N LYS A 358 -18.66 12.69 -18.94
CA LYS A 358 -19.67 11.61 -19.04
C LYS A 358 -19.94 10.96 -17.67
N ASN A 359 -18.88 10.60 -16.96
CA ASN A 359 -19.01 9.98 -15.64
C ASN A 359 -19.69 10.91 -14.65
N LEU A 360 -19.27 12.18 -14.56
CA LEU A 360 -19.88 13.16 -13.67
C LEU A 360 -21.34 13.45 -14.02
N LEU A 361 -21.71 13.45 -15.31
CA LEU A 361 -23.08 13.61 -15.74
C LEU A 361 -23.96 12.41 -15.36
N SER A 362 -23.39 11.20 -15.40
CA SER A 362 -24.14 9.95 -15.13
C SER A 362 -24.26 9.65 -13.63
N TYR A 363 -23.24 9.95 -12.83
CA TYR A 363 -23.10 9.43 -11.48
C TYR A 363 -22.93 10.52 -10.41
N SER A 364 -23.14 11.80 -10.73
CA SER A 364 -23.04 12.86 -9.72
C SER A 364 -24.13 13.92 -9.87
N PRO A 365 -24.50 14.59 -8.76
CA PRO A 365 -25.50 15.67 -8.78
C PRO A 365 -24.94 17.03 -9.25
N TYR A 366 -23.64 17.11 -9.57
CA TYR A 366 -22.99 18.38 -9.92
C TYR A 366 -23.68 19.09 -11.08
N SER A 367 -23.80 20.41 -10.97
CA SER A 367 -24.28 21.26 -12.06
C SER A 367 -23.26 21.30 -13.22
N TYR A 368 -23.72 21.64 -14.40
CA TYR A 368 -22.83 21.75 -15.57
C TYR A 368 -21.74 22.81 -15.40
N SER A 369 -22.02 23.86 -14.60
CA SER A 369 -21.05 24.90 -14.26
C SER A 369 -19.96 24.39 -13.33
N GLU A 370 -20.33 23.60 -12.31
CA GLU A 370 -19.38 22.95 -11.40
C GLU A 370 -18.49 21.98 -12.16
N ILE A 371 -19.06 21.13 -13.03
CA ILE A 371 -18.30 20.20 -13.86
C ILE A 371 -17.31 20.98 -14.77
N ALA A 372 -17.75 22.09 -15.37
CA ALA A 372 -16.87 22.89 -16.22
C ALA A 372 -15.72 23.52 -15.41
N ALA A 373 -16.01 24.03 -14.22
CA ALA A 373 -15.01 24.60 -13.33
C ALA A 373 -14.01 23.52 -12.85
N TYR A 374 -14.52 22.37 -12.37
CA TYR A 374 -13.71 21.24 -11.92
C TYR A 374 -12.73 20.73 -12.99
N LEU A 375 -13.16 20.68 -14.25
CA LEU A 375 -12.33 20.20 -15.35
C LEU A 375 -11.50 21.32 -16.03
N GLY A 376 -11.41 22.51 -15.42
CA GLY A 376 -10.59 23.62 -15.92
C GLY A 376 -11.04 24.17 -17.27
N PHE A 377 -12.33 24.05 -17.61
CA PHE A 377 -12.91 24.76 -18.77
C PHE A 377 -13.18 26.22 -18.43
N SER A 378 -12.98 27.12 -19.41
CA SER A 378 -13.21 28.54 -19.21
C SER A 378 -14.67 28.90 -18.94
N SER A 379 -15.62 28.06 -19.30
CA SER A 379 -17.07 28.24 -19.05
C SER A 379 -17.84 26.95 -19.34
N GLN A 380 -19.06 26.83 -18.78
CA GLN A 380 -20.04 25.80 -19.13
C GLN A 380 -20.30 25.74 -20.64
N SER A 381 -20.37 26.88 -21.31
CA SER A 381 -20.60 26.96 -22.77
C SER A 381 -19.43 26.36 -23.56
N HIS A 382 -18.21 26.56 -23.08
CA HIS A 382 -17.01 25.94 -23.68
C HIS A 382 -17.06 24.40 -23.51
N LEU A 383 -17.28 23.93 -22.29
CA LEU A 383 -17.50 22.50 -22.05
C LEU A 383 -18.60 21.93 -22.94
N GLY A 384 -19.77 22.59 -23.02
CA GLY A 384 -20.89 22.14 -23.81
C GLY A 384 -20.58 22.02 -25.31
N LYS A 385 -19.82 22.95 -25.88
CA LYS A 385 -19.36 22.88 -27.28
C LYS A 385 -18.41 21.69 -27.50
N VAL A 386 -17.43 21.53 -26.64
CA VAL A 386 -16.46 20.42 -26.72
C VAL A 386 -17.18 19.09 -26.54
N PHE A 387 -18.02 18.96 -25.53
CA PHE A 387 -18.77 17.74 -25.24
C PHE A 387 -19.67 17.33 -26.42
N LYS A 388 -20.44 18.28 -26.98
CA LYS A 388 -21.30 18.01 -28.15
C LYS A 388 -20.48 17.59 -29.38
N LYS A 389 -19.31 18.21 -29.60
CA LYS A 389 -18.40 17.82 -30.68
C LYS A 389 -17.95 16.37 -30.59
N HIS A 390 -17.65 15.89 -29.36
CA HIS A 390 -17.13 14.54 -29.15
C HIS A 390 -18.19 13.46 -28.99
N THR A 391 -19.39 13.83 -28.49
CA THR A 391 -20.45 12.84 -28.15
C THR A 391 -21.66 12.91 -29.06
N GLY A 392 -21.82 13.98 -29.85
CA GLY A 392 -23.02 14.28 -30.63
C GLY A 392 -24.20 14.79 -29.78
N MET A 393 -24.11 14.79 -28.42
CA MET A 393 -25.18 15.15 -27.49
C MET A 393 -24.83 16.41 -26.71
N THR A 394 -25.85 17.16 -26.28
CA THR A 394 -25.66 18.21 -25.27
C THR A 394 -25.48 17.58 -23.89
N LEU A 395 -24.89 18.34 -22.93
CA LEU A 395 -24.75 17.91 -21.53
C LEU A 395 -26.09 17.47 -20.92
N LYS A 396 -27.15 18.23 -21.21
CA LYS A 396 -28.52 17.91 -20.75
C LYS A 396 -29.02 16.60 -21.34
N GLN A 397 -28.96 16.43 -22.67
CA GLN A 397 -29.40 15.20 -23.35
C GLN A 397 -28.65 13.97 -22.83
N TYR A 398 -27.37 14.12 -22.53
CA TYR A 398 -26.58 13.03 -21.99
C TYR A 398 -27.01 12.66 -20.57
N ARG A 399 -27.17 13.64 -19.67
CA ARG A 399 -27.65 13.42 -18.30
C ARG A 399 -29.06 12.84 -18.28
N ASP A 400 -29.97 13.35 -19.08
CA ASP A 400 -31.36 12.85 -19.16
C ASP A 400 -31.42 11.38 -19.60
N ARG A 401 -30.45 10.95 -20.42
CA ARG A 401 -30.41 9.60 -20.98
C ARG A 401 -29.64 8.59 -20.11
N PHE A 402 -28.55 9.02 -19.48
CA PHE A 402 -27.61 8.13 -18.80
C PHE A 402 -27.44 8.44 -17.32
N GLY A 403 -28.07 9.49 -16.79
CA GLY A 403 -27.98 9.83 -15.37
C GLY A 403 -28.76 8.83 -14.52
N VAL A 404 -28.13 8.36 -13.45
CA VAL A 404 -28.79 7.55 -12.42
C VAL A 404 -29.69 8.47 -11.62
N ARG A 405 -30.99 8.17 -11.54
CA ARG A 405 -32.02 9.04 -10.94
C ARG A 405 -32.14 8.93 -9.41
N GLU A 406 -31.25 8.24 -8.77
CA GLU A 406 -31.24 8.06 -7.30
C GLU A 406 -30.12 8.90 -6.66
N PHE A 407 -30.42 10.19 -6.49
CA PHE A 407 -29.65 11.06 -5.59
C PHE A 407 -30.65 11.86 -4.75
#